data_a75cc43a51be075163ba17b6c57b5d06
#
_entry.id   a75cc43a51be075163ba17b6c57b5d06
#
_cell.length_a   1.000
_cell.length_b   1.000
_cell.length_c   1.000
_cell.angle_alpha   90.00
_cell.angle_beta   90.00
_cell.angle_gamma   90.00
#
_symmetry.space_group_name_H-M   'P 1'
#
loop_
_entity.id
_entity.type
_entity.pdbx_description
1 polymer ?
#
loop_
_entity_poly.entity_id
_entity_poly.type
_entity_poly.pdbx_seq_one_letter_code
_entity_poly.pdbx_strand_id
1 'polypeptide(L)' 'MLYKILKRLIEKGQTDGLTNKLDIFFSVGKLTEKEYTELTGLLTEGKES' A
#
# COMPACT_ATOMS: atom_id res chain seq x y z
N MET A 1 -5.06 1.53 11.31
CA MET A 1 -4.37 0.30 11.69
C MET A 1 -3.78 -0.41 10.49
N LEU A 2 -4.64 -0.78 9.55
CA LEU A 2 -4.16 -1.46 8.35
C LEU A 2 -3.17 -0.60 7.57
N TYR A 3 -3.42 0.68 7.52
CA TYR A 3 -2.55 1.61 6.81
C TYR A 3 -1.10 1.53 7.33
N LYS A 4 -0.95 1.51 8.64
CA LYS A 4 0.39 1.45 9.24
C LYS A 4 1.12 0.17 8.87
N ILE A 5 0.39 -0.93 8.89
CA ILE A 5 0.98 -2.23 8.57
C ILE A 5 1.46 -2.24 7.12
N LEU A 6 0.61 -1.76 6.23
CA LEU A 6 0.94 -1.73 4.81
C LEU A 6 2.11 -0.79 4.53
N LYS A 7 2.12 0.34 5.21
CA LYS A 7 3.21 1.29 5.04
C LYS A 7 4.53 0.67 5.49
N ARG A 8 4.50 -0.08 6.59
CA ARG A 8 5.70 -0.73 7.09
C ARG A 8 6.21 -1.77 6.11
N LEU A 9 5.31 -2.52 5.50
CA LEU A 9 5.70 -3.51 4.50
C LEU A 9 6.41 -2.85 3.33
N ILE A 10 5.90 -1.72 2.90
CA ILE A 10 6.50 -0.98 1.80
C ILE A 10 7.90 -0.51 2.18
N GLU A 11 8.04 0.00 3.39
CA GLU A 11 9.33 0.49 3.86
C GLU A 11 10.35 -0.63 3.96
N LYS A 12 9.88 -1.82 4.24
CA LYS A 12 10.77 -2.98 4.33
C LYS A 12 11.09 -3.58 2.96
N GLY A 13 10.45 -3.09 1.93
CA GLY A 13 10.67 -3.62 0.61
C GLY A 13 9.87 -4.87 0.31
N GLN A 14 8.96 -5.23 1.17
CA GLN A 14 8.12 -6.43 0.97
C GLN A 14 6.86 -6.03 0.20
N THR A 15 7.06 -5.71 -1.05
CA THR A 15 5.97 -5.20 -1.88
C THR A 15 5.44 -6.22 -2.87
N ASP A 16 5.93 -7.44 -2.79
CA ASP A 16 5.50 -8.49 -3.70
C ASP A 16 4.00 -8.77 -3.54
N GLY A 17 3.23 -8.53 -4.60
CA GLY A 17 1.80 -8.73 -4.55
C GLY A 17 1.05 -7.72 -3.71
N LEU A 18 1.74 -6.71 -3.20
CA LEU A 18 1.13 -5.74 -2.32
C LEU A 18 0.15 -4.84 -3.06
N THR A 19 0.47 -4.50 -4.31
CA THR A 19 -0.44 -3.69 -5.12
C THR A 19 -1.80 -4.35 -5.21
N ASN A 20 -1.80 -5.64 -5.44
CA ASN A 20 -3.04 -6.40 -5.54
C ASN A 20 -3.80 -6.36 -4.22
N LYS A 21 -3.10 -6.49 -3.12
CA LYS A 21 -3.72 -6.43 -1.80
C LYS A 21 -4.32 -5.07 -1.53
N LEU A 22 -3.63 -4.02 -1.94
CA LEU A 22 -4.16 -2.66 -1.77
C LEU A 22 -5.46 -2.49 -2.53
N ASP A 23 -5.52 -3.01 -3.74
CA ASP A 23 -6.74 -2.94 -4.53
C ASP A 23 -7.90 -3.64 -3.81
N ILE A 24 -7.64 -4.81 -3.29
CA ILE A 24 -8.65 -5.58 -2.59
C ILE A 24 -9.12 -4.85 -1.34
N PHE A 25 -8.18 -4.36 -0.54
CA PHE A 25 -8.53 -3.64 0.69
C PHE A 25 -9.33 -2.38 0.39
N PHE A 26 -8.97 -1.70 -0.67
CA PHE A 26 -9.69 -0.50 -1.07
C PHE A 26 -11.11 -0.87 -1.53
N SER A 27 -11.23 -1.94 -2.29
CA SER A 27 -12.53 -2.39 -2.78
C SER A 27 -13.51 -2.73 -1.68
N VAL A 28 -13.01 -3.37 -0.63
CA VAL A 28 -13.88 -3.78 0.47
C VAL A 28 -14.04 -2.71 1.55
N GLY A 29 -13.47 -1.53 1.31
CA GLY A 29 -13.64 -0.43 2.24
C GLY A 29 -12.70 -0.44 3.43
N LYS A 30 -11.65 -1.24 3.40
CA LYS A 30 -10.68 -1.29 4.47
C LYS A 30 -9.69 -0.12 4.41
N LEU A 31 -9.55 0.47 3.24
CA LEU A 31 -8.69 1.62 3.03
C LEU A 31 -9.51 2.77 2.46
N THR A 32 -9.20 3.99 2.89
CA THR A 32 -9.80 5.16 2.30
C THR A 32 -9.07 5.49 1.01
N GLU A 33 -9.70 6.31 0.18
CA GLU A 33 -9.09 6.73 -1.07
C GLU A 33 -7.74 7.42 -0.81
N LYS A 34 -7.70 8.21 0.24
CA LYS A 34 -6.49 8.92 0.60
C LYS A 34 -5.37 7.95 0.98
N GLU A 35 -5.70 6.97 1.80
CA GLU A 35 -4.72 5.97 2.23
C GLU A 35 -4.24 5.16 1.05
N TYR A 36 -5.15 4.78 0.18
CA TYR A 36 -4.81 4.00 -1.00
C TYR A 36 -3.83 4.78 -1.89
N THR A 37 -4.13 6.05 -2.11
CA THR A 37 -3.28 6.90 -2.94
C THR A 37 -1.88 7.05 -2.34
N GLU A 38 -1.82 7.26 -1.03
CA GLU A 38 -0.54 7.40 -0.36
C GLU A 38 0.30 6.14 -0.46
N LEU A 39 -0.33 5.01 -0.22
CA LEU A 39 0.39 3.74 -0.24
C LEU A 39 0.89 3.40 -1.63
N THR A 40 0.06 3.64 -2.64
CA THR A 40 0.50 3.38 -4.02
C THR A 40 1.63 4.33 -4.42
N GLY A 41 1.59 5.55 -3.90
CA GLY A 41 2.67 6.49 -4.15
C GLY A 41 3.98 6.01 -3.54
N LEU A 42 3.92 5.49 -2.32
CA LEU A 42 5.10 4.96 -1.67
C LEU A 42 5.66 3.76 -2.43
N LEU A 43 4.76 2.91 -2.93
CA LEU A 43 5.18 1.77 -3.72
C LEU A 43 5.94 2.19 -4.96
N THR A 44 5.42 3.20 -5.64
CA THR A 44 6.05 3.70 -6.84
C THR A 44 7.43 4.28 -6.54
N GLU A 45 7.53 5.04 -5.47
CA GLU A 45 8.80 5.62 -5.09
C GLU A 45 9.82 4.58 -4.68
N GLY A 46 9.38 3.59 -3.93
CA GLY A 46 10.26 2.52 -3.51
C GLY A 46 10.81 1.73 -4.67
N LYS A 47 10.05 1.63 -5.72
CA LYS A 47 10.46 0.89 -6.90
C LYS A 47 11.54 1.60 -7.67
N GLU A 48 11.56 2.88 -7.55
CA GLU A 48 12.50 3.72 -8.26
C GLU A 48 13.94 3.45 -7.91
N SER A 49 14.19 3.16 -6.69
CA SER A 49 15.56 2.92 -6.27
C SER A 49 16.01 1.54 -6.63
#